data_15d3ea6027c26046136f36c994679dbe
#
_entry.id   15d3ea6027c26046136f36c994679dbe
#
_cell.length_a   1.000
_cell.length_b   1.000
_cell.length_c   1.000
_cell.angle_alpha   90.00
_cell.angle_beta   90.00
_cell.angle_gamma   90.00
#
_symmetry.space_group_name_H-M   'P 1'
#
loop_
_entity.id
_entity.type
_entity.pdbx_description
1 polymer ?
#
loop_
_entity_poly.entity_id
_entity_poly.type
_entity_poly.pdbx_seq_one_letter_code
_entity_poly.pdbx_strand_id
1 'polypeptide(L)'
;MGGGSGGGLFSSDIRSLEEKVKQRLAEAKEDVSRHVFISFDHDDLDEVNLLRGQAKSDKTDLQFDDHSVKEPYDSTNADYIKRNIREKIDRCSVTVVYLSDKTASSKWVNWEIEESLKRGKGVIGVYKGDTPPAKTPPAFQQNGCKAVKWEHAAMTKAIEDASTKR
;
A
#
# COMPACT_ATOMS: atom_id res chain seq x y z
N MET A 1 22.58 12.11 55.86
CA MET A 1 21.35 12.05 55.69
C MET A 1 20.66 12.10 54.37
N GLY A 2 19.77 11.57 54.02
CA GLY A 2 18.99 11.91 52.89
C GLY A 2 19.09 11.07 51.70
N GLY A 3 19.25 9.98 51.67
CA GLY A 3 19.30 9.25 50.46
C GLY A 3 18.04 8.71 49.92
N GLY A 4 16.90 9.12 50.34
CA GLY A 4 15.67 8.40 50.02
C GLY A 4 14.94 8.68 48.72
N SER A 5 15.33 9.66 47.95
CA SER A 5 14.49 10.12 46.82
C SER A 5 14.78 9.49 45.45
N GLY A 6 15.80 8.67 45.36
CA GLY A 6 16.19 8.11 44.06
C GLY A 6 15.18 7.16 43.44
N GLY A 7 14.40 6.44 44.22
CA GLY A 7 13.43 5.48 43.72
C GLY A 7 12.26 6.10 42.97
N GLY A 8 11.80 7.25 43.43
CA GLY A 8 10.69 7.96 42.76
C GLY A 8 11.09 8.53 41.41
N LEU A 9 12.25 9.11 41.31
CA LEU A 9 12.79 9.64 40.07
C LEU A 9 13.00 8.50 39.05
N PHE A 10 13.51 7.38 39.50
CA PHE A 10 13.74 6.21 38.65
C PHE A 10 12.44 5.66 38.08
N SER A 11 11.38 5.57 38.87
CA SER A 11 10.07 5.14 38.41
C SER A 11 9.47 6.08 37.36
N SER A 12 9.65 7.40 37.56
CA SER A 12 9.20 8.41 36.61
C SER A 12 9.93 8.27 35.26
N ASP A 13 11.23 8.03 35.30
CA ASP A 13 12.04 7.84 34.08
C ASP A 13 11.64 6.59 33.34
N ILE A 14 11.32 5.50 34.02
CA ILE A 14 10.84 4.25 33.40
C ILE A 14 9.50 4.49 32.71
N ARG A 15 8.55 5.16 33.32
CA ARG A 15 7.27 5.49 32.71
C ARG A 15 7.44 6.35 31.47
N SER A 16 8.31 7.33 31.53
CA SER A 16 8.62 8.20 30.41
C SER A 16 9.16 7.40 29.23
N LEU A 17 10.06 6.44 29.48
CA LEU A 17 10.61 5.56 28.46
C LEU A 17 9.54 4.63 27.88
N GLU A 18 8.68 4.07 28.71
CA GLU A 18 7.57 3.22 28.26
C GLU A 18 6.61 3.98 27.35
N GLU A 19 6.27 5.21 27.70
CA GLU A 19 5.42 6.07 26.89
C GLU A 19 6.07 6.39 25.54
N LYS A 20 7.37 6.69 25.53
CA LYS A 20 8.12 6.95 24.30
C LYS A 20 8.15 5.73 23.38
N VAL A 21 8.35 4.54 23.95
CA VAL A 21 8.34 3.30 23.18
C VAL A 21 6.97 3.03 22.56
N LYS A 22 5.90 3.20 23.34
CA LYS A 22 4.52 3.06 22.85
C LYS A 22 4.23 4.04 21.72
N GLN A 23 4.66 5.29 21.88
CA GLN A 23 4.49 6.31 20.86
C GLN A 23 5.22 5.96 19.56
N ARG A 24 6.47 5.52 19.66
CA ARG A 24 7.26 5.10 18.51
C ARG A 24 6.65 3.90 17.79
N LEU A 25 6.12 2.94 18.55
CA LEU A 25 5.44 1.78 17.98
C LEU A 25 4.14 2.18 17.25
N ALA A 26 3.38 3.10 17.85
CA ALA A 26 2.17 3.63 17.22
C ALA A 26 2.50 4.40 15.94
N GLU A 27 3.52 5.25 15.97
CA GLU A 27 3.99 5.99 14.80
C GLU A 27 4.49 5.05 13.70
N ALA A 28 5.22 3.99 14.05
CA ALA A 28 5.68 2.98 13.10
C ALA A 28 4.52 2.24 12.44
N LYS A 29 3.48 1.91 13.19
CA LYS A 29 2.26 1.28 12.65
C LYS A 29 1.51 2.23 11.71
N GLU A 30 1.37 3.49 12.09
CA GLU A 30 0.77 4.51 11.25
C GLU A 30 1.57 4.71 9.96
N ASP A 31 2.89 4.73 10.07
CA ASP A 31 3.78 4.89 8.92
C ASP A 31 3.59 3.75 7.93
N VAL A 32 3.57 2.51 8.39
CA VAL A 32 3.31 1.34 7.53
C VAL A 32 1.91 1.42 6.93
N SER A 33 0.90 1.85 7.70
CA SER A 33 -0.47 1.94 7.20
C SER A 33 -0.65 3.01 6.11
N ARG A 34 0.24 3.97 6.04
CA ARG A 34 0.23 5.04 5.03
C ARG A 34 0.97 4.66 3.74
N HIS A 35 1.78 3.60 3.77
CA HIS A 35 2.48 3.12 2.59
C HIS A 35 1.56 2.24 1.76
N VAL A 36 1.43 2.59 0.50
CA VAL A 36 0.56 1.93 -0.46
C VAL A 36 1.37 1.54 -1.68
N PHE A 37 1.26 0.29 -2.10
CA PHE A 37 1.87 -0.16 -3.34
C PHE A 37 0.86 0.03 -4.48
N ILE A 38 1.28 0.68 -5.58
CA ILE A 38 0.44 0.81 -6.75
C ILE A 38 0.83 -0.22 -7.79
N SER A 39 -0.12 -1.09 -8.15
CA SER A 39 0.01 -2.04 -9.23
C SER A 39 -0.68 -1.50 -10.46
N PHE A 40 0.02 -1.41 -11.59
CA PHE A 40 -0.53 -0.84 -12.82
C PHE A 40 0.17 -1.43 -14.04
N ASP A 41 -0.53 -1.40 -15.18
CA ASP A 41 0.09 -1.74 -16.45
C ASP A 41 1.06 -0.64 -16.87
N HIS A 42 2.20 -1.02 -17.41
CA HIS A 42 3.25 -0.07 -17.79
C HIS A 42 2.73 1.06 -18.70
N ASP A 43 1.78 0.76 -19.59
CA ASP A 43 1.22 1.75 -20.48
C ASP A 43 0.34 2.78 -19.77
N ASP A 44 -0.02 2.55 -18.52
CA ASP A 44 -0.82 3.48 -17.70
C ASP A 44 0.04 4.39 -16.81
N LEU A 45 1.34 4.44 -17.03
CA LEU A 45 2.27 5.21 -16.18
C LEU A 45 1.88 6.68 -16.05
N ASP A 46 1.46 7.32 -17.13
CA ASP A 46 1.07 8.73 -17.11
C ASP A 46 -0.14 8.98 -16.19
N GLU A 47 -1.14 8.10 -16.26
CA GLU A 47 -2.33 8.16 -15.41
C GLU A 47 -1.97 7.96 -13.94
N VAL A 48 -1.10 7.01 -13.66
CA VAL A 48 -0.63 6.74 -12.29
C VAL A 48 0.14 7.93 -11.73
N ASN A 49 0.95 8.58 -12.54
CA ASN A 49 1.67 9.79 -12.13
C ASN A 49 0.72 10.94 -11.79
N LEU A 50 -0.39 11.08 -12.53
CA LEU A 50 -1.43 12.05 -12.22
C LEU A 50 -2.08 11.73 -10.87
N LEU A 51 -2.38 10.48 -10.61
CA LEU A 51 -2.96 10.03 -9.35
C LEU A 51 -2.05 10.38 -8.16
N ARG A 52 -0.75 10.13 -8.31
CA ARG A 52 0.24 10.48 -7.30
C ARG A 52 0.32 11.98 -7.07
N GLY A 53 0.30 12.75 -8.16
CA GLY A 53 0.33 14.20 -8.09
C GLY A 53 -0.89 14.77 -7.35
N GLN A 54 -2.06 14.23 -7.59
CA GLN A 54 -3.28 14.64 -6.88
C GLN A 54 -3.22 14.29 -5.39
N ALA A 55 -2.77 13.09 -5.05
CA ALA A 55 -2.61 12.70 -3.66
C ALA A 55 -1.67 13.63 -2.92
N LYS A 56 -0.58 14.05 -3.55
CA LYS A 56 0.38 14.99 -3.01
C LYS A 56 -0.23 16.39 -2.84
N SER A 57 -1.00 16.83 -3.82
CA SER A 57 -1.67 18.12 -3.82
C SER A 57 -2.74 18.21 -2.73
N ASP A 58 -3.46 17.13 -2.48
CA ASP A 58 -4.50 17.03 -1.45
C ASP A 58 -3.93 16.87 -0.04
N LYS A 59 -2.61 16.95 0.10
CA LYS A 59 -1.89 16.85 1.37
C LYS A 59 -2.22 15.57 2.15
N THR A 60 -2.35 14.47 1.44
CA THR A 60 -2.54 13.18 2.10
C THR A 60 -1.23 12.69 2.68
N ASP A 61 -1.32 11.96 3.77
CA ASP A 61 -0.16 11.28 4.35
C ASP A 61 0.20 9.99 3.63
N LEU A 62 -0.54 9.65 2.57
CA LEU A 62 -0.31 8.42 1.82
C LEU A 62 0.99 8.51 1.02
N GLN A 63 1.81 7.50 1.18
CA GLN A 63 3.05 7.34 0.43
C GLN A 63 2.88 6.16 -0.54
N PHE A 64 3.11 6.44 -1.82
CA PHE A 64 2.92 5.44 -2.87
C PHE A 64 4.27 4.90 -3.33
N ASP A 65 4.41 3.58 -3.26
CA ASP A 65 5.53 2.85 -3.83
C ASP A 65 5.04 2.11 -5.08
N ASP A 66 5.87 2.02 -6.09
CA ASP A 66 5.56 1.24 -7.28
C ASP A 66 6.81 0.64 -7.89
N HIS A 67 6.57 -0.20 -8.87
CA HIS A 67 7.64 -0.70 -9.71
C HIS A 67 7.10 -0.78 -11.15
N SER A 68 7.51 0.17 -11.98
CA SER A 68 7.15 0.15 -13.40
C SER A 68 7.96 -0.92 -14.11
N VAL A 69 7.32 -1.99 -14.51
CA VAL A 69 7.98 -3.12 -15.14
C VAL A 69 7.83 -3.05 -16.66
N LYS A 70 8.93 -2.87 -17.35
CA LYS A 70 8.99 -2.91 -18.83
C LYS A 70 9.37 -4.29 -19.36
N GLU A 71 9.99 -5.12 -18.51
CA GLU A 71 10.43 -6.44 -18.90
C GLU A 71 9.24 -7.39 -19.07
N PRO A 72 9.26 -8.30 -20.05
CA PRO A 72 8.24 -9.33 -20.15
C PRO A 72 8.17 -10.20 -18.91
N TYR A 73 6.98 -10.64 -18.57
CA TYR A 73 6.74 -11.47 -17.37
C TYR A 73 7.58 -12.77 -17.38
N ASP A 74 7.82 -13.32 -18.52
CA ASP A 74 8.59 -14.57 -18.71
C ASP A 74 10.04 -14.32 -19.12
N SER A 75 10.57 -13.13 -18.92
CA SER A 75 11.98 -12.82 -19.21
C SER A 75 12.92 -13.51 -18.22
N THR A 76 14.19 -13.60 -18.59
CA THR A 76 15.23 -14.16 -17.69
C THR A 76 15.46 -13.32 -16.44
N ASN A 77 15.08 -12.05 -16.46
CA ASN A 77 15.22 -11.13 -15.34
C ASN A 77 13.98 -11.11 -14.43
N ALA A 78 12.93 -11.85 -14.74
CA ALA A 78 11.66 -11.81 -14.03
C ALA A 78 11.81 -12.13 -12.54
N ASP A 79 12.62 -13.13 -12.19
CA ASP A 79 12.81 -13.51 -10.79
C ASP A 79 13.45 -12.40 -9.96
N TYR A 80 14.42 -11.69 -10.52
CA TYR A 80 15.05 -10.55 -9.87
C TYR A 80 14.04 -9.41 -9.66
N ILE A 81 13.25 -9.11 -10.69
CA ILE A 81 12.21 -8.08 -10.64
C ILE A 81 11.16 -8.44 -9.58
N LYS A 82 10.72 -9.70 -9.57
CA LYS A 82 9.76 -10.19 -8.57
C LYS A 82 10.26 -10.02 -7.15
N ARG A 83 11.53 -10.29 -6.91
CA ARG A 83 12.14 -10.09 -5.58
C ARG A 83 12.04 -8.62 -5.14
N ASN A 84 12.38 -7.70 -6.02
CA ASN A 84 12.31 -6.27 -5.74
C ASN A 84 10.87 -5.82 -5.46
N ILE A 85 9.93 -6.31 -6.24
CA ILE A 85 8.50 -5.99 -6.05
C ILE A 85 8.00 -6.53 -4.71
N ARG A 86 8.37 -7.76 -4.33
CA ARG A 86 8.00 -8.35 -3.04
C ARG A 86 8.47 -7.49 -1.87
N GLU A 87 9.70 -7.00 -1.94
CA GLU A 87 10.24 -6.11 -0.91
C GLU A 87 9.41 -4.83 -0.77
N LYS A 88 8.99 -4.25 -1.88
CA LYS A 88 8.14 -3.06 -1.88
C LYS A 88 6.75 -3.36 -1.31
N ILE A 89 6.14 -4.46 -1.72
CA ILE A 89 4.83 -4.88 -1.20
C ILE A 89 4.91 -5.10 0.32
N ASP A 90 5.98 -5.72 0.80
CA ASP A 90 6.14 -5.98 2.24
C ASP A 90 6.20 -4.72 3.08
N ARG A 91 6.66 -3.61 2.53
CA ARG A 91 6.71 -2.31 3.21
C ARG A 91 5.36 -1.60 3.24
N CYS A 92 4.40 -2.07 2.45
CA CYS A 92 3.10 -1.44 2.31
C CYS A 92 2.02 -2.21 3.06
N SER A 93 0.93 -1.54 3.38
CA SER A 93 -0.23 -2.17 4.04
C SER A 93 -1.28 -2.59 3.04
N VAL A 94 -1.39 -1.88 1.92
CA VAL A 94 -2.41 -2.08 0.90
C VAL A 94 -1.79 -1.99 -0.48
N THR A 95 -2.26 -2.80 -1.40
CA THR A 95 -1.97 -2.68 -2.82
C THR A 95 -3.18 -2.07 -3.51
N VAL A 96 -2.96 -0.95 -4.19
CA VAL A 96 -3.96 -0.30 -5.03
C VAL A 96 -3.70 -0.68 -6.47
N VAL A 97 -4.69 -1.29 -7.11
CA VAL A 97 -4.60 -1.68 -8.52
C VAL A 97 -5.25 -0.60 -9.37
N TYR A 98 -4.49 0.02 -10.27
CA TYR A 98 -5.07 0.94 -11.22
C TYR A 98 -5.74 0.15 -12.34
N LEU A 99 -7.05 0.24 -12.42
CA LEU A 99 -7.86 -0.52 -13.36
C LEU A 99 -8.11 0.28 -14.64
N SER A 100 -7.58 -0.23 -15.74
CA SER A 100 -7.80 0.30 -17.09
C SER A 100 -8.16 -0.85 -18.03
N ASP A 101 -8.39 -0.56 -19.30
CA ASP A 101 -8.64 -1.57 -20.32
C ASP A 101 -7.45 -2.52 -20.51
N LYS A 102 -6.26 -2.09 -20.14
CA LYS A 102 -5.02 -2.85 -20.29
C LYS A 102 -4.72 -3.75 -19.10
N THR A 103 -5.23 -3.40 -17.92
CA THR A 103 -4.90 -4.08 -16.66
C THR A 103 -5.33 -5.54 -16.65
N ALA A 104 -6.49 -5.85 -17.23
CA ALA A 104 -7.06 -7.20 -17.22
C ALA A 104 -6.15 -8.25 -17.84
N SER A 105 -5.34 -7.87 -18.83
CA SER A 105 -4.43 -8.79 -19.54
C SER A 105 -2.99 -8.70 -19.04
N SER A 106 -2.70 -7.84 -18.07
CA SER A 106 -1.35 -7.68 -17.54
C SER A 106 -0.98 -8.82 -16.61
N LYS A 107 -0.01 -9.65 -17.01
CA LYS A 107 0.51 -10.74 -16.19
C LYS A 107 1.21 -10.22 -14.93
N TRP A 108 1.93 -9.11 -15.04
CA TRP A 108 2.59 -8.49 -13.90
C TRP A 108 1.59 -8.00 -12.86
N VAL A 109 0.54 -7.30 -13.27
CA VAL A 109 -0.49 -6.82 -12.35
C VAL A 109 -1.18 -8.00 -11.67
N ASN A 110 -1.55 -9.01 -12.42
CA ASN A 110 -2.19 -10.21 -11.84
C ASN A 110 -1.29 -10.87 -10.79
N TRP A 111 -0.01 -11.02 -11.09
CA TRP A 111 0.97 -11.57 -10.15
C TRP A 111 1.13 -10.70 -8.90
N GLU A 112 1.18 -9.37 -9.07
CA GLU A 112 1.29 -8.44 -7.94
C GLU A 112 0.07 -8.53 -7.01
N ILE A 113 -1.12 -8.73 -7.56
CA ILE A 113 -2.34 -8.95 -6.78
C ILE A 113 -2.22 -10.25 -5.98
N GLU A 114 -1.84 -11.33 -6.64
CA GLU A 114 -1.65 -12.64 -5.98
C GLU A 114 -0.63 -12.57 -4.86
N GLU A 115 0.49 -11.93 -5.11
CA GLU A 115 1.56 -11.77 -4.13
C GLU A 115 1.12 -10.92 -2.92
N SER A 116 0.38 -9.84 -3.19
CA SER A 116 -0.17 -8.98 -2.14
C SER A 116 -1.11 -9.74 -1.21
N LEU A 117 -2.02 -10.51 -1.78
CA LEU A 117 -2.98 -11.32 -1.02
C LEU A 117 -2.27 -12.42 -0.23
N LYS A 118 -1.29 -13.08 -0.84
CA LYS A 118 -0.47 -14.12 -0.20
C LYS A 118 0.27 -13.58 1.03
N ARG A 119 0.66 -12.33 1.00
CA ARG A 119 1.38 -11.64 2.09
C ARG A 119 0.46 -10.98 3.08
N GLY A 120 -0.85 -11.21 2.98
CA GLY A 120 -1.84 -10.67 3.91
C GLY A 120 -2.11 -9.19 3.75
N LYS A 121 -1.80 -8.63 2.59
CA LYS A 121 -2.07 -7.21 2.33
C LYS A 121 -3.50 -7.01 1.82
N GLY A 122 -4.09 -5.85 2.11
CA GLY A 122 -5.34 -5.46 1.49
C GLY A 122 -5.14 -5.15 0.01
N VAL A 123 -6.14 -5.43 -0.81
CA VAL A 123 -6.11 -5.11 -2.25
C VAL A 123 -7.39 -4.40 -2.63
N ILE A 124 -7.26 -3.23 -3.22
CA ILE A 124 -8.39 -2.47 -3.77
C ILE A 124 -8.06 -2.06 -5.20
N GLY A 125 -9.10 -1.79 -5.98
CA GLY A 125 -8.95 -1.24 -7.32
C GLY A 125 -9.40 0.21 -7.37
N VAL A 126 -8.78 0.98 -8.25
CA VAL A 126 -9.14 2.37 -8.52
C VAL A 126 -9.30 2.53 -10.03
N TYR A 127 -10.37 3.18 -10.46
CA TYR A 127 -10.62 3.42 -11.88
C TYR A 127 -10.96 4.89 -12.13
N LYS A 128 -10.62 5.35 -13.34
CA LYS A 128 -10.95 6.69 -13.81
C LYS A 128 -12.30 6.64 -14.54
N GLY A 129 -13.13 7.66 -14.33
CA GLY A 129 -14.46 7.71 -14.94
C GLY A 129 -15.58 7.26 -14.00
N ASP A 130 -16.76 7.07 -14.54
CA ASP A 130 -17.97 6.81 -13.73
C ASP A 130 -18.23 5.31 -13.50
N THR A 131 -17.67 4.46 -14.33
CA THR A 131 -17.86 3.01 -14.24
C THR A 131 -16.52 2.29 -14.28
N PRO A 132 -16.36 1.19 -13.51
CA PRO A 132 -15.14 0.40 -13.60
C PRO A 132 -15.03 -0.31 -14.95
N PRO A 133 -13.81 -0.67 -15.39
CA PRO A 133 -13.64 -1.48 -16.60
C PRO A 133 -14.42 -2.78 -16.50
N ALA A 134 -14.96 -3.24 -17.62
CA ALA A 134 -15.76 -4.48 -17.69
C ALA A 134 -14.93 -5.72 -17.33
N LYS A 135 -13.63 -5.67 -17.62
CA LYS A 135 -12.72 -6.78 -17.31
C LYS A 135 -11.67 -6.34 -16.32
N THR A 136 -11.40 -7.19 -15.34
CA THR A 136 -10.37 -6.99 -14.32
C THR A 136 -9.41 -8.18 -14.32
N PRO A 137 -8.21 -8.03 -13.72
CA PRO A 137 -7.30 -9.18 -13.62
C PRO A 137 -7.97 -10.38 -12.94
N PRO A 138 -7.66 -11.60 -13.36
CA PRO A 138 -8.28 -12.81 -12.76
C PRO A 138 -8.18 -12.88 -11.25
N ALA A 139 -7.00 -12.57 -10.69
CA ALA A 139 -6.80 -12.58 -9.24
C ALA A 139 -7.68 -11.55 -8.52
N PHE A 140 -7.91 -10.40 -9.14
CA PHE A 140 -8.78 -9.36 -8.60
C PHE A 140 -10.22 -9.84 -8.50
N GLN A 141 -10.73 -10.41 -9.59
CA GLN A 141 -12.11 -10.90 -9.68
C GLN A 141 -12.33 -12.12 -8.77
N GLN A 142 -11.44 -13.09 -8.81
CA GLN A 142 -11.55 -14.34 -8.04
C GLN A 142 -11.55 -14.12 -6.54
N ASN A 143 -10.86 -13.09 -6.07
CA ASN A 143 -10.76 -12.79 -4.64
C ASN A 143 -11.76 -11.73 -4.18
N GLY A 144 -12.68 -11.31 -5.04
CA GLY A 144 -13.73 -10.37 -4.69
C GLY A 144 -13.21 -9.00 -4.26
N CYS A 145 -12.12 -8.56 -4.85
CA CYS A 145 -11.53 -7.26 -4.53
C CYS A 145 -12.49 -6.13 -4.94
N LYS A 146 -12.55 -5.09 -4.12
CA LYS A 146 -13.42 -3.95 -4.36
C LYS A 146 -12.73 -2.89 -5.20
N ALA A 147 -13.48 -2.25 -6.09
CA ALA A 147 -13.01 -1.14 -6.89
C ALA A 147 -13.76 0.14 -6.48
N VAL A 148 -13.03 1.24 -6.41
CA VAL A 148 -13.60 2.55 -6.12
C VAL A 148 -13.21 3.53 -7.22
N LYS A 149 -14.05 4.55 -7.38
CA LYS A 149 -13.77 5.61 -8.33
C LYS A 149 -12.56 6.43 -7.89
N TRP A 150 -11.82 6.97 -8.84
CA TRP A 150 -10.69 7.86 -8.57
C TRP A 150 -11.21 9.18 -8.00
N GLU A 151 -11.46 9.18 -6.72
CA GLU A 151 -11.80 10.35 -5.90
C GLU A 151 -11.02 10.24 -4.60
N HIS A 152 -10.47 11.35 -4.13
CA HIS A 152 -9.62 11.36 -2.95
C HIS A 152 -10.30 10.73 -1.72
N ALA A 153 -11.51 11.14 -1.40
CA ALA A 153 -12.24 10.63 -0.22
C ALA A 153 -12.54 9.13 -0.35
N ALA A 154 -12.99 8.68 -1.52
CA ALA A 154 -13.31 7.28 -1.76
C ALA A 154 -12.06 6.39 -1.68
N MET A 155 -10.96 6.85 -2.26
CA MET A 155 -9.68 6.13 -2.21
C MET A 155 -9.13 6.02 -0.80
N THR A 156 -9.11 7.13 -0.08
CA THR A 156 -8.59 7.17 1.30
C THR A 156 -9.37 6.23 2.20
N LYS A 157 -10.70 6.28 2.11
CA LYS A 157 -11.57 5.38 2.88
C LYS A 157 -11.31 3.91 2.52
N ALA A 158 -11.22 3.60 1.24
CA ALA A 158 -11.00 2.23 0.78
C ALA A 158 -9.64 1.69 1.25
N ILE A 159 -8.61 2.52 1.21
CA ILE A 159 -7.26 2.17 1.70
C ILE A 159 -7.29 1.91 3.21
N GLU A 160 -7.93 2.78 3.99
CA GLU A 160 -8.07 2.61 5.43
C GLU A 160 -8.81 1.33 5.77
N ASP A 161 -9.95 1.09 5.12
CA ASP A 161 -10.74 -0.13 5.33
C ASP A 161 -9.94 -1.38 4.98
N ALA A 162 -9.23 -1.37 3.87
CA ALA A 162 -8.42 -2.50 3.43
C ALA A 162 -7.24 -2.77 4.38
N SER A 163 -6.65 -1.73 4.96
CA SER A 163 -5.53 -1.87 5.88
C SER A 163 -5.94 -2.43 7.24
N THR A 164 -7.19 -2.24 7.65
CA THR A 164 -7.70 -2.69 8.97
C THR A 164 -8.32 -4.08 8.96
N LYS A 165 -8.71 -4.59 7.80
CA LYS A 165 -9.40 -5.88 7.67
C LYS A 165 -8.47 -7.08 7.49
N ARG A 166 -7.23 -6.95 7.86
CA ARG A 166 -6.24 -8.02 7.72
C ARG A 166 -6.23 -8.97 8.89
#